data_875dd131071fffd35712fcb5497525d0
#
_entry.id   875dd131071fffd35712fcb5497525d0
#
_cell.length_a   1.000
_cell.length_b   1.000
_cell.length_c   1.000
_cell.angle_alpha   90.00
_cell.angle_beta   90.00
_cell.angle_gamma   90.00
#
_symmetry.space_group_name_H-M   'P 1'
#
loop_
_entity.id
_entity.type
_entity.pdbx_description
1 polymer ?
#
loop_
_entity_poly.entity_id
_entity_poly.type
_entity_poly.pdbx_seq_one_letter_code
_entity_poly.pdbx_strand_id
1 'polypeptide(L)'
;QGELQEGELKIGDVVVARVDTHLRAKTMRNHSATHLLHKALREVLGDHVQQKGSLVDADKTRFDFTHTAPLTKAEIARIEQIVNHEILTNTATAANVMALEDAQKTGAMMLFGEKYGERVRVLEIGSLELRGLC
;
A
#
# COMPACT_ATOMS: atom_id res chain seq x y z
N GLN A 1 10.57 -6.54 -18.72
CA GLN A 1 11.66 -7.38 -19.25
C GLN A 1 11.29 -8.84 -19.01
N GLY A 2 11.61 -9.71 -19.95
CA GLY A 2 11.36 -11.14 -19.88
C GLY A 2 12.43 -11.91 -20.63
N GLU A 3 12.51 -13.20 -20.38
CA GLU A 3 13.42 -14.11 -21.04
C GLU A 3 12.61 -15.19 -21.74
N LEU A 4 12.86 -15.39 -23.04
CA LEU A 4 12.23 -16.44 -23.81
C LEU A 4 12.88 -17.77 -23.45
N GLN A 5 12.13 -18.66 -22.79
CA GLN A 5 12.65 -19.97 -22.37
C GLN A 5 12.60 -20.99 -23.50
N GLU A 6 11.59 -20.93 -24.37
CA GLU A 6 11.37 -21.90 -25.42
C GLU A 6 10.56 -21.30 -26.58
N GLY A 7 10.82 -21.71 -27.80
CA GLY A 7 10.08 -21.30 -28.99
C GLY A 7 10.58 -20.01 -29.66
N GLU A 8 9.75 -19.38 -30.47
CA GLU A 8 9.97 -18.08 -31.11
C GLU A 8 8.83 -17.13 -30.79
N LEU A 9 9.12 -15.83 -30.68
CA LEU A 9 8.14 -14.78 -30.46
C LEU A 9 8.37 -13.66 -31.50
N LYS A 10 7.31 -13.23 -32.17
CA LYS A 10 7.34 -12.20 -33.22
C LYS A 10 6.38 -11.07 -32.89
N ILE A 11 6.69 -9.87 -33.38
CA ILE A 11 5.77 -8.73 -33.26
C ILE A 11 4.45 -9.07 -33.98
N GLY A 12 3.34 -8.92 -33.24
CA GLY A 12 1.99 -9.26 -33.72
C GLY A 12 1.47 -10.62 -33.24
N ASP A 13 2.31 -11.43 -32.58
CA ASP A 13 1.84 -12.68 -31.97
C ASP A 13 0.86 -12.44 -30.84
N VAL A 14 -0.18 -13.26 -30.78
CA VAL A 14 -1.13 -13.26 -29.66
C VAL A 14 -0.58 -14.15 -28.57
N VAL A 15 -0.36 -13.58 -27.39
CA VAL A 15 0.20 -14.28 -26.22
C VAL A 15 -0.78 -14.31 -25.05
N VAL A 16 -0.68 -15.33 -24.22
CA VAL A 16 -1.43 -15.43 -22.97
C VAL A 16 -0.50 -15.08 -21.81
N ALA A 17 -0.74 -13.93 -21.19
CA ALA A 17 -0.02 -13.53 -19.98
C ALA A 17 -0.66 -14.20 -18.75
N ARG A 18 0.14 -14.96 -18.00
CA ARG A 18 -0.29 -15.57 -16.73
C ARG A 18 0.53 -15.02 -15.58
N VAL A 19 -0.14 -14.50 -14.59
CA VAL A 19 0.48 -14.06 -13.33
C VAL A 19 0.51 -15.26 -12.37
N ASP A 20 1.64 -15.45 -11.68
CA ASP A 20 1.70 -16.40 -10.58
C ASP A 20 0.75 -15.92 -9.45
N THR A 21 -0.35 -16.64 -9.29
CA THR A 21 -1.41 -16.28 -8.34
C THR A 21 -0.95 -16.36 -6.89
N HIS A 22 -0.01 -17.23 -6.58
CA HIS A 22 0.52 -17.39 -5.23
C HIS A 22 1.42 -16.20 -4.85
N LEU A 23 2.37 -15.84 -5.71
CA LEU A 23 3.21 -14.66 -5.52
C LEU A 23 2.37 -13.38 -5.52
N ARG A 24 1.38 -13.28 -6.40
CA ARG A 24 0.45 -12.16 -6.42
C ARG A 24 -0.30 -12.01 -5.10
N ALA A 25 -0.82 -13.11 -4.53
CA ALA A 25 -1.54 -13.07 -3.26
C ALA A 25 -0.64 -12.61 -2.09
N LYS A 26 0.62 -13.03 -2.06
CA LYS A 26 1.60 -12.55 -1.08
C LYS A 26 1.85 -11.06 -1.23
N THR A 27 2.13 -10.59 -2.43
CA THR A 27 2.36 -9.16 -2.73
C THR A 27 1.15 -8.30 -2.34
N MET A 28 -0.07 -8.76 -2.60
CA MET A 28 -1.29 -8.05 -2.21
C MET A 28 -1.42 -7.89 -0.69
N ARG A 29 -1.07 -8.94 0.10
CA ARG A 29 -1.05 -8.85 1.57
C ARG A 29 -0.02 -7.84 2.06
N ASN A 30 1.18 -7.89 1.53
CA ASN A 30 2.26 -6.95 1.87
C ASN A 30 1.90 -5.51 1.49
N HIS A 31 1.22 -5.30 0.37
CA HIS A 31 0.73 -3.98 -0.03
C HIS A 31 -0.31 -3.44 0.97
N SER A 32 -1.29 -4.24 1.35
CA SER A 32 -2.28 -3.85 2.37
C SER A 32 -1.63 -3.57 3.73
N ALA A 33 -0.68 -4.43 4.15
CA ALA A 33 0.06 -4.23 5.40
C ALA A 33 0.86 -2.92 5.39
N THR A 34 1.39 -2.50 4.24
CA THR A 34 2.10 -1.22 4.10
C THR A 34 1.17 -0.01 4.38
N HIS A 35 -0.07 -0.05 3.93
CA HIS A 35 -1.05 0.99 4.24
C HIS A 35 -1.40 1.03 5.74
N LEU A 36 -1.60 -0.15 6.36
CA LEU A 36 -1.84 -0.23 7.80
C LEU A 36 -0.65 0.29 8.61
N LEU A 37 0.57 -0.05 8.18
CA LEU A 37 1.80 0.44 8.79
C LEU A 37 1.89 1.97 8.72
N HIS A 38 1.62 2.57 7.56
CA HIS A 38 1.65 4.03 7.40
C HIS A 38 0.69 4.71 8.38
N LYS A 39 -0.53 4.20 8.52
CA LYS A 39 -1.49 4.73 9.48
C LYS A 39 -1.03 4.57 10.91
N ALA A 40 -0.57 3.38 11.30
CA ALA A 40 -0.09 3.11 12.66
C ALA A 40 1.09 4.02 13.03
N LEU A 41 2.01 4.26 12.09
CA LEU A 41 3.11 5.21 12.28
C LEU A 41 2.59 6.62 12.54
N ARG A 42 1.60 7.11 11.79
CA ARG A 42 1.01 8.43 12.02
C ARG A 42 0.26 8.51 13.34
N GLU A 43 -0.44 7.45 13.73
CA GLU A 43 -1.16 7.40 15.02
C GLU A 43 -0.21 7.47 16.22
N VAL A 44 0.93 6.77 16.15
CA VAL A 44 1.89 6.67 17.26
C VAL A 44 2.88 7.83 17.28
N LEU A 45 3.36 8.26 16.12
CA LEU A 45 4.44 9.25 16.00
C LEU A 45 3.94 10.66 15.67
N GLY A 46 2.75 10.77 15.07
CA GLY A 46 2.14 12.04 14.68
C GLY A 46 2.00 12.26 13.18
N ASP A 47 1.24 13.31 12.84
CA ASP A 47 0.84 13.63 11.47
C ASP A 47 1.99 14.09 10.56
N HIS A 48 3.16 14.39 11.12
CA HIS A 48 4.36 14.73 10.34
C HIS A 48 4.94 13.54 9.57
N VAL A 49 4.52 12.31 9.92
CA VAL A 49 4.95 11.11 9.22
C VAL A 49 4.36 11.11 7.80
N GLN A 50 5.27 11.15 6.83
CA GLN A 50 4.96 11.10 5.39
C GLN A 50 5.82 10.03 4.74
N GLN A 51 5.25 9.28 3.81
CA GLN A 51 5.98 8.32 2.99
C GLN A 51 6.99 9.08 2.11
N LYS A 52 8.22 8.56 2.07
CA LYS A 52 9.30 9.03 1.17
C LYS A 52 9.68 7.99 0.14
N GLY A 53 9.41 6.74 0.41
CA GLY A 53 9.62 5.64 -0.51
C GLY A 53 8.99 4.37 0.05
N SER A 54 8.75 3.41 -0.83
CA SER A 54 8.33 2.07 -0.42
C SER A 54 8.79 1.02 -1.43
N LEU A 55 8.92 -0.19 -0.95
CA LEU A 55 9.09 -1.39 -1.75
C LEU A 55 8.12 -2.43 -1.25
N VAL A 56 7.37 -3.05 -2.15
CA VAL A 56 6.44 -4.13 -1.84
C VAL A 56 6.69 -5.28 -2.80
N ASP A 57 7.05 -6.44 -2.27
CA ASP A 57 7.17 -7.68 -3.04
C ASP A 57 6.47 -8.85 -2.32
N ALA A 58 6.69 -10.07 -2.77
CA ALA A 58 6.03 -11.25 -2.20
C ALA A 58 6.58 -11.65 -0.82
N ASP A 59 7.79 -11.23 -0.48
CA ASP A 59 8.50 -11.69 0.72
C ASP A 59 8.61 -10.62 1.79
N LYS A 60 8.60 -9.33 1.40
CA LYS A 60 8.80 -8.21 2.34
C LYS A 60 8.15 -6.92 1.87
N THR A 61 8.04 -6.00 2.80
CA THR A 61 7.80 -4.58 2.53
C THR A 61 8.88 -3.73 3.16
N ARG A 62 9.23 -2.61 2.52
CA ARG A 62 10.04 -1.53 3.08
C ARG A 62 9.23 -0.25 2.99
N PHE A 63 9.25 0.51 4.05
CA PHE A 63 8.54 1.78 4.13
C PHE A 63 9.47 2.86 4.68
N ASP A 64 9.85 3.81 3.83
CA ASP A 64 10.72 4.91 4.19
C ASP A 64 9.84 6.13 4.52
N PHE A 65 10.06 6.75 5.66
CA PHE A 65 9.20 7.84 6.15
C PHE A 65 9.96 8.94 6.87
N THR A 66 9.31 10.11 7.00
CA THR A 66 9.87 11.25 7.74
C THR A 66 9.67 11.06 9.24
N HIS A 67 10.78 11.08 9.98
CA HIS A 67 10.77 11.18 11.44
C HIS A 67 12.10 11.76 11.91
N THR A 68 12.11 12.44 13.05
CA THR A 68 13.27 13.21 13.53
C THR A 68 14.15 12.46 14.54
N ALA A 69 13.67 11.33 15.05
CA ALA A 69 14.37 10.53 16.06
C ALA A 69 14.25 9.02 15.75
N PRO A 70 15.17 8.18 16.26
CA PRO A 70 14.99 6.73 16.23
C PRO A 70 13.75 6.32 17.01
N LEU A 71 13.02 5.32 16.51
CA LEU A 71 11.86 4.76 17.20
C LEU A 71 12.30 4.06 18.48
N THR A 72 11.56 4.30 19.56
CA THR A 72 11.71 3.56 20.81
C THR A 72 11.12 2.15 20.69
N LYS A 73 11.56 1.24 21.56
CA LYS A 73 10.98 -0.11 21.62
C LYS A 73 9.47 -0.09 21.92
N ALA A 74 9.01 0.87 22.74
CA ALA A 74 7.60 1.02 23.09
C ALA A 74 6.76 1.46 21.88
N GLU A 75 7.26 2.41 21.08
CA GLU A 75 6.61 2.86 19.83
C GLU A 75 6.52 1.74 18.81
N ILE A 76 7.61 1.00 18.60
CA ILE A 76 7.61 -0.17 17.71
C ILE A 76 6.56 -1.18 18.16
N ALA A 77 6.54 -1.57 19.43
CA ALA A 77 5.57 -2.52 19.96
C ALA A 77 4.12 -2.03 19.79
N ARG A 78 3.88 -0.72 19.96
CA ARG A 78 2.55 -0.14 19.77
C ARG A 78 2.13 -0.16 18.30
N ILE A 79 3.04 0.18 17.38
CA ILE A 79 2.80 0.12 15.93
C ILE A 79 2.46 -1.32 15.50
N GLU A 80 3.25 -2.29 15.92
CA GLU A 80 3.01 -3.72 15.64
C GLU A 80 1.65 -4.18 16.18
N GLN A 81 1.29 -3.76 17.39
CA GLN A 81 0.00 -4.07 18.00
C GLN A 81 -1.17 -3.54 17.17
N ILE A 82 -1.10 -2.29 16.71
CA ILE A 82 -2.13 -1.67 15.87
C ILE A 82 -2.27 -2.42 14.56
N VAL A 83 -1.17 -2.64 13.85
CA VAL A 83 -1.17 -3.33 12.55
C VAL A 83 -1.73 -4.75 12.69
N ASN A 84 -1.28 -5.52 13.69
CA ASN A 84 -1.75 -6.88 13.92
C ASN A 84 -3.23 -6.91 14.32
N HIS A 85 -3.69 -5.96 15.12
CA HIS A 85 -5.10 -5.85 15.48
C HIS A 85 -5.97 -5.67 14.23
N GLU A 86 -5.61 -4.75 13.34
CA GLU A 86 -6.35 -4.51 12.10
C GLU A 86 -6.35 -5.74 11.17
N ILE A 87 -5.23 -6.43 11.06
CA ILE A 87 -5.14 -7.66 10.28
C ILE A 87 -6.09 -8.73 10.86
N LEU A 88 -6.08 -8.93 12.17
CA LEU A 88 -6.90 -9.92 12.85
C LEU A 88 -8.39 -9.59 12.83
N THR A 89 -8.74 -8.32 12.81
CA THR A 89 -10.14 -7.86 12.66
C THR A 89 -10.72 -8.27 11.31
N ASN A 90 -9.86 -8.46 10.30
CA ASN A 90 -10.21 -8.97 8.98
C ASN A 90 -11.39 -8.21 8.32
N THR A 91 -11.38 -6.89 8.45
CA THR A 91 -12.42 -6.03 7.87
C THR A 91 -12.31 -6.02 6.35
N ALA A 92 -13.46 -6.04 5.69
CA ALA A 92 -13.51 -5.95 4.23
C ALA A 92 -12.90 -4.64 3.74
N THR A 93 -12.15 -4.72 2.66
CA THR A 93 -11.61 -3.53 1.98
C THR A 93 -12.58 -3.09 0.89
N ALA A 94 -12.77 -1.78 0.73
CA ALA A 94 -13.51 -1.19 -0.36
C ALA A 94 -12.60 -0.32 -1.22
N ALA A 95 -12.81 -0.34 -2.53
CA ALA A 95 -12.05 0.49 -3.46
C ALA A 95 -13.02 1.27 -4.35
N ASN A 96 -13.00 2.59 -4.20
CA ASN A 96 -13.88 3.50 -4.92
C ASN A 96 -13.06 4.40 -5.87
N VAL A 97 -13.53 4.56 -7.10
CA VAL A 97 -12.92 5.50 -8.05
C VAL A 97 -13.74 6.80 -8.03
N MET A 98 -13.09 7.89 -7.67
CA MET A 98 -13.74 9.21 -7.54
C MET A 98 -12.84 10.32 -8.09
N ALA A 99 -13.38 11.53 -8.19
CA ALA A 99 -12.60 12.71 -8.55
C ALA A 99 -11.54 13.00 -7.46
N LEU A 100 -10.38 13.52 -7.87
CA LEU A 100 -9.29 13.85 -6.93
C LEU A 100 -9.75 14.82 -5.83
N GLU A 101 -10.55 15.83 -6.19
CA GLU A 101 -11.10 16.79 -5.24
C GLU A 101 -11.98 16.14 -4.16
N ASP A 102 -12.78 15.14 -4.56
CA ASP A 102 -13.65 14.43 -3.62
C ASP A 102 -12.83 13.51 -2.73
N ALA A 103 -11.81 12.84 -3.28
CA ALA A 103 -10.87 12.03 -2.52
C ALA A 103 -10.15 12.86 -1.44
N GLN A 104 -9.74 14.08 -1.76
CA GLN A 104 -9.11 14.99 -0.78
C GLN A 104 -10.06 15.36 0.38
N LYS A 105 -11.35 15.59 0.09
CA LYS A 105 -12.37 15.87 1.11
C LYS A 105 -12.60 14.69 2.07
N THR A 106 -12.34 13.46 1.63
CA THR A 106 -12.48 12.27 2.49
C THR A 106 -11.35 12.12 3.50
N GLY A 107 -10.32 12.96 3.47
CA GLY A 107 -9.11 12.80 4.30
C GLY A 107 -8.21 11.64 3.87
N ALA A 108 -8.37 11.12 2.66
CA ALA A 108 -7.55 10.04 2.13
C ALA A 108 -6.07 10.42 2.11
N MET A 109 -5.20 9.53 2.59
CA MET A 109 -3.76 9.73 2.57
C MET A 109 -3.25 9.71 1.13
N MET A 110 -2.54 10.77 0.75
CA MET A 110 -1.90 10.90 -0.56
C MET A 110 -0.40 10.59 -0.44
N LEU A 111 0.15 9.94 -1.45
CA LEU A 111 1.59 9.70 -1.53
C LEU A 111 2.31 10.99 -1.96
N PHE A 112 3.39 11.32 -1.26
CA PHE A 112 4.16 12.52 -1.59
C PHE A 112 4.90 12.35 -2.93
N GLY A 113 4.73 13.32 -3.84
CA GLY A 113 5.46 13.38 -5.11
C GLY A 113 4.82 12.60 -6.26
N GLU A 114 3.70 11.91 -6.06
CA GLU A 114 2.95 11.30 -7.14
C GLU A 114 2.03 12.31 -7.85
N LYS A 115 1.99 12.21 -9.19
CA LYS A 115 1.06 12.98 -10.01
C LYS A 115 -0.21 12.16 -10.18
N TYR A 116 -1.27 12.58 -9.51
CA TYR A 116 -2.58 11.97 -9.66
C TYR A 116 -3.32 12.55 -10.86
N GLY A 117 -4.04 11.71 -11.60
CA GLY A 117 -4.98 12.15 -12.64
C GLY A 117 -6.24 12.78 -12.05
N GLU A 118 -7.17 13.17 -12.91
CA GLU A 118 -8.47 13.74 -12.50
C GLU A 118 -9.31 12.76 -11.66
N ARG A 119 -9.11 11.45 -11.87
CA ARG A 119 -9.77 10.39 -11.13
C ARG A 119 -8.74 9.51 -10.44
N VAL A 120 -9.03 9.17 -9.19
CA VAL A 120 -8.16 8.38 -8.31
C VAL A 120 -8.92 7.23 -7.68
N ARG A 121 -8.21 6.17 -7.41
CA ARG A 121 -8.75 5.01 -6.67
C ARG A 121 -8.47 5.21 -5.19
N VAL A 122 -9.53 5.37 -4.40
CA VAL A 122 -9.46 5.45 -2.93
C VAL A 122 -9.68 4.07 -2.36
N LEU A 123 -8.70 3.57 -1.61
CA LEU A 123 -8.80 2.32 -0.89
C LEU A 123 -9.20 2.59 0.56
N GLU A 124 -10.27 1.96 1.02
CA GLU A 124 -10.69 1.99 2.42
C GLU A 124 -10.40 0.62 3.06
N ILE A 125 -9.72 0.63 4.21
CA ILE A 125 -9.37 -0.60 4.94
C ILE A 125 -9.78 -0.43 6.40
N GLY A 126 -10.64 -1.32 6.87
CA GLY A 126 -11.01 -1.42 8.28
C GLY A 126 -11.95 -0.33 8.80
N SER A 127 -12.24 -0.43 10.09
CA SER A 127 -13.08 0.52 10.84
C SER A 127 -12.35 1.83 11.16
N LEU A 128 -11.04 1.83 11.06
CA LEU A 128 -10.18 2.98 11.24
C LEU A 128 -10.11 3.74 9.92
N GLU A 129 -11.08 4.47 9.48
CA GLU A 129 -11.10 5.39 8.33
C GLU A 129 -9.76 5.50 7.53
N LEU A 130 -9.14 4.33 7.26
CA LEU A 130 -7.91 4.26 6.48
C LEU A 130 -8.29 4.43 5.02
N ARG A 131 -8.16 5.65 4.52
CA ARG A 131 -8.36 5.98 3.12
C ARG A 131 -7.01 6.32 2.52
N GLY A 132 -6.58 5.54 1.55
CA GLY A 132 -5.34 5.75 0.81
C GLY A 132 -5.62 5.88 -0.68
N LEU A 133 -4.88 6.73 -1.38
CA LEU A 133 -4.90 6.79 -2.83
C LEU A 133 -3.95 5.72 -3.39
N CYS A 134 -4.45 4.94 -4.31
CA CYS A 134 -3.70 3.91 -5.04
C CYS A 134 -3.78 4.14 -6.55
#